data_608264fb12dd93d79f282fc5e15fca94
#
_entry.id   608264fb12dd93d79f282fc5e15fca94
#
_cell.length_a   1.000
_cell.length_b   1.000
_cell.length_c   1.000
_cell.angle_alpha   90.00
_cell.angle_beta   90.00
_cell.angle_gamma   90.00
#
_symmetry.space_group_name_H-M   'P 1'
#
loop_
_entity.id
_entity.type
_entity.pdbx_description
1 polymer ?
#
loop_
_entity_poly.entity_id
_entity_poly.type
_entity_poly.pdbx_seq_one_letter_code
_entity_poly.pdbx_strand_id
1 'polypeptide(L)'
;MRAVAVAVTAAACVAAYAAPASATDGPQPVVSRGVTIPGFYNPPAELPSANGAVIRHEPLPLGLSLPGLDGRPMPGTATRLMYRSTDSGGQAVAVTGAYIEPSAAWKGSGPRPLVALASGTVGQGDQCAPSLSLQHPLALTPETVSVGYETLAIYRLLSAGVAVVVTDYVGLGTTDRLHTYVNRLDQGHALLDAVRAAHQLPGASITPDSRTGLYGYSQGGGASASAAELQSAYAPDVKLSGTYAGAPPADLTATMKGIDGSALAGALAWSINGFAQADADLRDVVEANVNDAGRAALKDASTMCVGDAIFGFGFTKSSKWTTSGKSLGDVIAAEPKAQAALDRQRIGTLKPTGPVRLATGVQDDIVPHTQARQLAVDWCRKGADVTYDAIVLPNLGDKLLTNHLVPLITDQGDAISWMTDRLSGKGTSSNCWTMPLQP
;
A
#
# COMPACT_ATOMS: atom_id res chain seq x y z
N MET A 1 39.09 84.00 35.48
CA MET A 1 37.88 83.21 35.53
C MET A 1 38.11 82.00 34.59
N ARG A 2 38.37 80.83 35.15
CA ARG A 2 38.61 79.59 34.35
C ARG A 2 37.34 78.73 34.39
N ALA A 3 36.75 78.44 33.21
CA ALA A 3 35.62 77.52 33.08
C ALA A 3 36.14 76.10 32.93
N VAL A 4 35.66 75.18 33.83
CA VAL A 4 35.94 73.80 33.78
C VAL A 4 34.80 73.13 33.03
N ALA A 5 35.10 72.46 31.93
CA ALA A 5 34.16 71.66 31.16
C ALA A 5 34.24 70.23 31.68
N VAL A 6 33.14 69.71 32.18
CA VAL A 6 32.98 68.28 32.59
C VAL A 6 32.40 67.53 31.40
N ALA A 7 33.18 66.60 30.84
CA ALA A 7 32.71 65.65 29.81
C ALA A 7 32.13 64.41 30.50
N VAL A 8 30.84 64.16 30.26
CA VAL A 8 30.17 62.92 30.68
C VAL A 8 30.20 61.94 29.50
N THR A 9 30.97 60.88 29.63
CA THR A 9 30.99 59.72 28.69
C THR A 9 29.92 58.75 29.11
N ALA A 10 28.86 58.64 28.33
CA ALA A 10 27.84 57.60 28.49
C ALA A 10 28.31 56.33 27.74
N ALA A 11 28.66 55.29 28.51
CA ALA A 11 28.92 53.93 27.99
C ALA A 11 27.60 53.21 27.78
N ALA A 12 27.20 53.03 26.50
CA ALA A 12 26.05 52.20 26.16
C ALA A 12 26.47 50.71 26.12
N CYS A 13 26.06 49.95 27.14
CA CYS A 13 26.11 48.50 27.11
C CYS A 13 25.06 47.96 26.15
N VAL A 14 25.44 47.57 24.97
CA VAL A 14 24.61 46.76 24.05
C VAL A 14 24.62 45.34 24.56
N ALA A 15 23.61 44.95 25.33
CA ALA A 15 23.34 43.56 25.63
C ALA A 15 22.78 42.85 24.36
N ALA A 16 23.61 42.09 23.68
CA ALA A 16 23.17 41.20 22.60
C ALA A 16 22.33 40.09 23.23
N TYR A 17 21.03 40.20 23.16
CA TYR A 17 20.15 39.07 23.42
C TYR A 17 20.36 38.08 22.27
N ALA A 18 21.14 37.01 22.49
CA ALA A 18 21.11 35.83 21.70
C ALA A 18 19.72 35.21 21.89
N ALA A 19 18.85 35.30 20.90
CA ALA A 19 17.62 34.55 20.89
C ALA A 19 18.00 33.06 20.98
N PRO A 20 17.38 32.26 21.88
CA PRO A 20 17.61 30.84 21.85
C PRO A 20 17.18 30.34 20.48
N ALA A 21 18.09 29.71 19.74
CA ALA A 21 17.75 28.91 18.59
C ALA A 21 16.78 27.85 19.10
N SER A 22 15.51 27.98 18.77
CA SER A 22 14.54 26.90 18.97
C SER A 22 15.02 25.75 18.10
N ALA A 23 15.79 24.85 18.68
CA ALA A 23 16.01 23.55 18.09
C ALA A 23 14.63 22.92 17.93
N THR A 24 14.17 22.78 16.71
CA THR A 24 13.02 21.95 16.38
C THR A 24 13.49 20.53 16.58
N ASP A 25 13.32 19.98 17.78
CA ASP A 25 13.69 18.61 18.19
C ASP A 25 12.83 17.54 17.50
N GLY A 26 12.27 17.80 16.34
CA GLY A 26 11.49 16.87 15.56
C GLY A 26 12.30 16.29 14.39
N PRO A 27 11.92 15.09 13.92
CA PRO A 27 12.52 14.51 12.71
C PRO A 27 12.39 15.48 11.53
N GLN A 28 13.51 15.71 10.82
CA GLN A 28 13.55 16.67 9.72
C GLN A 28 12.82 16.13 8.48
N PRO A 29 12.15 16.99 7.69
CA PRO A 29 11.54 16.58 6.43
C PRO A 29 12.62 16.17 5.41
N VAL A 30 12.25 15.25 4.52
CA VAL A 30 13.09 14.78 3.40
C VAL A 30 12.45 15.21 2.09
N VAL A 31 13.26 15.54 1.09
CA VAL A 31 12.75 15.85 -0.26
C VAL A 31 13.07 14.69 -1.19
N SER A 32 12.07 14.17 -1.87
CA SER A 32 12.19 13.13 -2.90
C SER A 32 11.47 13.60 -4.16
N ARG A 33 12.17 13.63 -5.30
CA ARG A 33 11.66 14.07 -6.61
C ARG A 33 10.81 15.35 -6.55
N GLY A 34 11.31 16.37 -5.83
CA GLY A 34 10.64 17.66 -5.68
C GLY A 34 9.44 17.68 -4.73
N VAL A 35 9.11 16.56 -4.07
CA VAL A 35 8.05 16.46 -3.06
C VAL A 35 8.66 16.44 -1.67
N THR A 36 8.15 17.29 -0.76
CA THR A 36 8.56 17.29 0.64
C THR A 36 7.79 16.23 1.42
N ILE A 37 8.52 15.28 2.00
CA ILE A 37 8.00 14.25 2.89
C ILE A 37 8.15 14.79 4.31
N PRO A 38 7.05 14.96 5.08
CA PRO A 38 7.12 15.46 6.44
C PRO A 38 7.99 14.60 7.35
N GLY A 39 8.65 15.20 8.34
CA GLY A 39 9.44 14.47 9.35
C GLY A 39 8.65 13.41 10.13
N PHE A 40 7.32 13.48 10.09
CA PHE A 40 6.44 12.43 10.62
C PHE A 40 6.80 11.03 10.07
N TYR A 41 7.28 10.93 8.83
CA TYR A 41 7.59 9.66 8.16
C TYR A 41 8.95 9.07 8.55
N ASN A 42 9.78 9.81 9.29
CA ASN A 42 11.03 9.27 9.84
C ASN A 42 10.74 8.39 11.06
N PRO A 43 11.00 7.08 11.04
CA PRO A 43 10.75 6.22 12.19
C PRO A 43 11.71 6.52 13.34
N PRO A 44 11.30 6.30 14.61
CA PRO A 44 12.22 6.35 15.74
C PRO A 44 13.14 5.12 15.73
N ALA A 45 14.29 5.24 16.37
CA ALA A 45 15.26 4.14 16.50
C ALA A 45 14.71 2.96 17.31
N GLU A 46 13.87 3.26 18.31
CA GLU A 46 13.24 2.24 19.16
C GLU A 46 11.75 2.11 18.81
N LEU A 47 11.32 0.87 18.58
CA LEU A 47 9.94 0.55 18.26
C LEU A 47 9.25 -0.17 19.43
N PRO A 48 7.93 0.01 19.60
CA PRO A 48 7.16 -0.76 20.57
C PRO A 48 7.30 -2.26 20.34
N SER A 49 7.09 -3.08 21.35
CA SER A 49 7.20 -4.54 21.24
C SER A 49 5.99 -5.20 20.56
N ALA A 50 4.78 -4.63 20.72
CA ALA A 50 3.56 -5.23 20.23
C ALA A 50 3.27 -4.87 18.78
N ASN A 51 2.87 -5.85 17.97
CA ASN A 51 2.40 -5.65 16.60
C ASN A 51 1.15 -4.77 16.57
N GLY A 52 1.08 -3.81 15.65
CA GLY A 52 0.00 -2.83 15.55
C GLY A 52 0.04 -1.73 16.60
N ALA A 53 1.04 -1.69 17.51
CA ALA A 53 1.17 -0.60 18.47
C ALA A 53 1.38 0.74 17.74
N VAL A 54 0.59 1.75 18.10
CA VAL A 54 0.73 3.10 17.56
C VAL A 54 2.01 3.73 18.08
N ILE A 55 2.88 4.16 17.19
CA ILE A 55 4.13 4.87 17.50
C ILE A 55 3.84 6.37 17.65
N ARG A 56 3.08 6.94 16.71
CA ARG A 56 2.60 8.32 16.72
C ARG A 56 1.42 8.51 15.78
N HIS A 57 0.68 9.57 16.01
CA HIS A 57 -0.42 9.99 15.13
C HIS A 57 -0.55 11.51 15.14
N GLU A 58 -1.11 12.07 14.07
CA GLU A 58 -1.41 13.50 13.93
C GLU A 58 -2.61 13.71 13.00
N PRO A 59 -3.31 14.85 13.07
CA PRO A 59 -4.34 15.18 12.09
C PRO A 59 -3.76 15.20 10.67
N LEU A 60 -4.51 14.63 9.71
CA LEU A 60 -4.17 14.61 8.29
C LEU A 60 -5.21 15.43 7.52
N PRO A 61 -4.86 16.60 6.97
CA PRO A 61 -5.77 17.34 6.09
C PRO A 61 -6.05 16.53 4.81
N LEU A 62 -7.31 16.29 4.50
CA LEU A 62 -7.70 15.66 3.24
C LEU A 62 -7.70 16.70 2.11
N GLY A 63 -6.96 16.42 1.02
CA GLY A 63 -6.86 17.32 -0.13
C GLY A 63 -8.16 17.51 -0.90
N LEU A 64 -9.07 16.52 -0.83
CA LEU A 64 -10.43 16.59 -1.37
C LEU A 64 -11.41 16.55 -0.20
N SER A 65 -11.71 17.70 0.38
CA SER A 65 -12.67 17.85 1.47
C SER A 65 -13.61 19.02 1.20
N LEU A 66 -14.88 18.84 1.51
CA LEU A 66 -15.90 19.87 1.40
C LEU A 66 -16.53 20.15 2.76
N PRO A 67 -16.92 21.40 3.08
CA PRO A 67 -17.71 21.66 4.26
C PRO A 67 -19.10 20.99 4.15
N GLY A 68 -19.47 20.19 5.13
CA GLY A 68 -20.80 19.61 5.23
C GLY A 68 -21.81 20.65 5.75
N LEU A 69 -23.10 20.37 5.56
CA LEU A 69 -24.20 21.26 6.02
C LEU A 69 -24.25 21.39 7.54
N ASP A 70 -23.73 20.41 8.27
CA ASP A 70 -23.62 20.37 9.72
C ASP A 70 -22.26 20.89 10.26
N GLY A 71 -21.45 21.48 9.39
CA GLY A 71 -20.12 22.00 9.71
C GLY A 71 -19.01 20.96 9.81
N ARG A 72 -19.31 19.66 9.65
CA ARG A 72 -18.29 18.61 9.62
C ARG A 72 -17.67 18.50 8.23
N PRO A 73 -16.36 18.23 8.12
CA PRO A 73 -15.74 17.99 6.81
C PRO A 73 -16.31 16.72 6.16
N MET A 74 -16.63 16.82 4.88
CA MET A 74 -17.03 15.66 4.08
C MET A 74 -15.87 15.24 3.14
N PRO A 75 -15.61 13.93 2.97
CA PRO A 75 -16.40 12.80 3.45
C PRO A 75 -16.09 12.37 4.90
N GLY A 76 -15.13 13.01 5.56
CA GLY A 76 -14.71 12.65 6.92
C GLY A 76 -13.49 13.43 7.40
N THR A 77 -12.96 13.03 8.54
CA THR A 77 -11.70 13.53 9.11
C THR A 77 -10.65 12.44 9.08
N ALA A 78 -9.40 12.79 8.80
CA ALA A 78 -8.32 11.82 8.73
C ALA A 78 -7.25 12.07 9.79
N THR A 79 -6.64 10.98 10.25
CA THR A 79 -5.50 10.92 11.15
C THR A 79 -4.38 10.15 10.48
N ARG A 80 -3.23 10.77 10.29
CA ARG A 80 -2.02 10.08 9.88
C ARG A 80 -1.50 9.28 11.06
N LEU A 81 -1.04 8.06 10.83
CA LEU A 81 -0.53 7.18 11.87
C LEU A 81 0.76 6.51 11.43
N MET A 82 1.61 6.24 12.42
CA MET A 82 2.74 5.34 12.31
C MET A 82 2.57 4.25 13.35
N TYR A 83 2.76 3.00 12.95
CA TYR A 83 2.57 1.84 13.81
C TYR A 83 3.66 0.79 13.59
N ARG A 84 3.86 -0.06 14.58
CA ARG A 84 4.80 -1.17 14.50
C ARG A 84 4.21 -2.34 13.76
N SER A 85 4.99 -2.93 12.86
CA SER A 85 4.68 -4.20 12.19
C SER A 85 5.89 -5.14 12.24
N THR A 86 5.79 -6.27 11.54
CA THR A 86 6.87 -7.27 11.43
C THR A 86 7.13 -7.55 9.97
N ASP A 87 8.37 -7.43 9.51
CA ASP A 87 8.75 -7.75 8.15
C ASP A 87 8.90 -9.27 7.90
N SER A 88 9.14 -9.64 6.66
CA SER A 88 9.32 -11.04 6.23
C SER A 88 10.54 -11.73 6.84
N GLY A 89 11.48 -10.97 7.37
CA GLY A 89 12.63 -11.45 8.14
C GLY A 89 12.33 -11.62 9.65
N GLY A 90 11.11 -11.30 10.10
CA GLY A 90 10.73 -11.33 11.51
C GLY A 90 11.18 -10.12 12.33
N GLN A 91 11.70 -9.08 11.67
CA GLN A 91 12.19 -7.88 12.35
C GLN A 91 11.05 -6.88 12.59
N ALA A 92 11.14 -6.14 13.69
CA ALA A 92 10.25 -5.02 13.97
C ALA A 92 10.51 -3.90 12.95
N VAL A 93 9.43 -3.37 12.36
CA VAL A 93 9.48 -2.26 11.39
C VAL A 93 8.40 -1.24 11.70
N ALA A 94 8.67 0.02 11.41
CA ALA A 94 7.65 1.06 11.40
C ALA A 94 6.94 1.05 10.04
N VAL A 95 5.62 1.23 10.08
CA VAL A 95 4.78 1.39 8.90
C VAL A 95 3.91 2.62 9.09
N THR A 96 3.71 3.40 8.03
CA THR A 96 2.80 4.54 8.06
C THR A 96 1.47 4.23 7.37
N GLY A 97 0.51 5.11 7.57
CA GLY A 97 -0.82 5.00 7.00
C GLY A 97 -1.73 6.13 7.44
N ALA A 98 -3.02 5.97 7.17
CA ALA A 98 -4.03 6.94 7.59
C ALA A 98 -5.32 6.23 8.03
N TYR A 99 -5.91 6.70 9.12
CA TYR A 99 -7.27 6.36 9.53
C TYR A 99 -8.22 7.48 9.12
N ILE A 100 -9.36 7.14 8.55
CA ILE A 100 -10.36 8.12 8.14
C ILE A 100 -11.69 7.79 8.82
N GLU A 101 -12.13 8.72 9.67
CA GLU A 101 -13.41 8.71 10.35
C GLU A 101 -14.47 9.31 9.42
N PRO A 102 -15.52 8.56 9.01
CA PRO A 102 -16.55 9.09 8.11
C PRO A 102 -17.48 10.08 8.81
N SER A 103 -17.89 11.13 8.11
CA SER A 103 -18.95 12.03 8.55
C SER A 103 -20.34 11.39 8.42
N ALA A 104 -20.52 10.46 7.48
CA ALA A 104 -21.76 9.73 7.31
C ALA A 104 -21.99 8.73 8.46
N ALA A 105 -23.25 8.57 8.87
CA ALA A 105 -23.62 7.57 9.86
C ALA A 105 -23.63 6.17 9.23
N TRP A 106 -23.17 5.16 9.99
CA TRP A 106 -23.38 3.77 9.64
C TRP A 106 -24.86 3.41 9.77
N LYS A 107 -25.44 2.82 8.71
CA LYS A 107 -26.85 2.44 8.65
C LYS A 107 -27.07 0.92 8.72
N GLY A 108 -25.99 0.14 8.74
CA GLY A 108 -26.05 -1.30 8.90
C GLY A 108 -26.20 -1.72 10.36
N SER A 109 -26.23 -3.03 10.61
CA SER A 109 -26.35 -3.59 11.95
C SER A 109 -25.03 -3.53 12.73
N GLY A 110 -25.12 -3.31 14.04
CA GLY A 110 -23.97 -3.30 14.95
C GLY A 110 -23.18 -1.99 14.97
N PRO A 111 -22.02 -1.97 15.64
CA PRO A 111 -21.14 -0.83 15.68
C PRO A 111 -20.63 -0.44 14.29
N ARG A 112 -20.17 0.81 14.14
CA ARG A 112 -19.50 1.27 12.92
C ARG A 112 -18.40 0.31 12.52
N PRO A 113 -18.40 -0.24 11.30
CA PRO A 113 -17.37 -1.17 10.85
C PRO A 113 -16.11 -0.45 10.36
N LEU A 114 -15.05 -1.22 10.23
CA LEU A 114 -13.76 -0.80 9.69
C LEU A 114 -13.44 -1.57 8.40
N VAL A 115 -12.94 -0.87 7.40
CA VAL A 115 -12.25 -1.49 6.25
C VAL A 115 -10.78 -1.11 6.30
N ALA A 116 -9.91 -2.12 6.32
CA ALA A 116 -8.49 -1.93 6.04
C ALA A 116 -8.30 -1.99 4.52
N LEU A 117 -7.95 -0.84 3.94
CA LEU A 117 -7.71 -0.69 2.51
C LEU A 117 -6.22 -0.84 2.22
N ALA A 118 -5.93 -1.78 1.36
CA ALA A 118 -4.63 -2.05 0.79
C ALA A 118 -4.55 -1.40 -0.59
N SER A 119 -3.71 -0.40 -0.74
CA SER A 119 -3.58 0.31 -2.02
C SER A 119 -3.00 -0.57 -3.12
N GLY A 120 -3.46 -0.38 -4.34
CA GLY A 120 -2.79 -0.89 -5.51
C GLY A 120 -1.43 -0.20 -5.73
N THR A 121 -0.78 -0.51 -6.83
CA THR A 121 0.57 -0.03 -7.12
C THR A 121 0.64 1.49 -7.25
N VAL A 122 1.43 2.13 -6.40
CA VAL A 122 1.66 3.60 -6.41
C VAL A 122 3.12 3.98 -6.71
N GLY A 123 4.07 3.05 -6.52
CA GLY A 123 5.50 3.28 -6.73
C GLY A 123 6.37 2.73 -5.61
N GLN A 124 7.65 3.10 -5.60
CA GLN A 124 8.61 2.71 -4.55
C GLN A 124 9.16 3.92 -3.79
N GLY A 125 9.08 5.12 -4.35
CA GLY A 125 9.52 6.34 -3.69
C GLY A 125 8.59 6.74 -2.53
N ASP A 126 9.15 7.23 -1.43
CA ASP A 126 8.40 7.58 -0.22
C ASP A 126 7.32 8.64 -0.45
N GLN A 127 7.54 9.55 -1.39
CA GLN A 127 6.55 10.55 -1.77
C GLN A 127 5.28 9.97 -2.39
N CYS A 128 5.31 8.68 -2.79
CA CYS A 128 4.17 8.00 -3.39
C CYS A 128 3.23 7.37 -2.34
N ALA A 129 3.56 7.46 -1.05
CA ALA A 129 2.80 6.83 0.02
C ALA A 129 1.31 7.15 -0.05
N PRO A 130 0.42 6.15 0.05
CA PRO A 130 -1.04 6.34 0.01
C PRO A 130 -1.53 7.39 1.00
N SER A 131 -0.97 7.43 2.21
CA SER A 131 -1.35 8.44 3.22
C SER A 131 -0.97 9.86 2.81
N LEU A 132 0.13 10.07 2.07
CA LEU A 132 0.47 11.37 1.47
C LEU A 132 -0.48 11.74 0.34
N SER A 133 -0.89 10.77 -0.48
CA SER A 133 -1.82 11.01 -1.58
C SER A 133 -3.23 11.40 -1.12
N LEU A 134 -3.62 11.06 0.11
CA LEU A 134 -4.87 11.58 0.70
C LEU A 134 -4.80 13.09 0.94
N GLN A 135 -3.64 13.63 1.26
CA GLN A 135 -3.42 15.07 1.40
C GLN A 135 -3.19 15.74 0.05
N HIS A 136 -2.49 15.08 -0.86
CA HIS A 136 -2.14 15.56 -2.19
C HIS A 136 -2.60 14.56 -3.26
N PRO A 137 -3.91 14.49 -3.60
CA PRO A 137 -4.46 13.49 -4.52
C PRO A 137 -3.86 13.50 -5.91
N LEU A 138 -3.26 14.60 -6.28
CA LEU A 138 -2.48 14.78 -7.49
C LEU A 138 -1.19 15.53 -7.14
N ALA A 139 -0.05 14.87 -7.29
CA ALA A 139 1.26 15.51 -7.19
C ALA A 139 1.91 15.53 -8.58
N LEU A 140 2.15 16.76 -9.06
CA LEU A 140 2.81 17.03 -10.34
C LEU A 140 4.00 17.93 -10.08
N THR A 141 5.19 17.40 -10.22
CA THR A 141 6.46 18.15 -10.25
C THR A 141 7.17 17.85 -11.57
N PRO A 142 8.26 18.52 -11.92
CA PRO A 142 9.06 18.13 -13.08
C PRO A 142 9.59 16.69 -13.01
N GLU A 143 9.64 16.10 -11.82
CA GLU A 143 10.27 14.79 -11.57
C GLU A 143 9.27 13.72 -11.07
N THR A 144 8.02 14.10 -10.76
CA THR A 144 7.03 13.16 -10.18
C THR A 144 5.64 13.40 -10.72
N VAL A 145 5.00 12.29 -11.13
CA VAL A 145 3.57 12.19 -11.40
C VAL A 145 2.98 11.11 -10.48
N SER A 146 2.21 11.54 -9.49
CA SER A 146 1.50 10.65 -8.56
C SER A 146 0.02 10.98 -8.51
N VAL A 147 -0.83 9.96 -8.53
CA VAL A 147 -2.30 10.07 -8.50
C VAL A 147 -2.86 9.16 -7.42
N GLY A 148 -3.60 9.74 -6.47
CA GLY A 148 -4.30 9.02 -5.40
C GLY A 148 -5.60 8.36 -5.89
N TYR A 149 -5.52 7.39 -6.78
CA TYR A 149 -6.68 6.77 -7.43
C TYR A 149 -7.55 5.94 -6.47
N GLU A 150 -7.04 5.53 -5.31
CA GLU A 150 -7.80 4.84 -4.26
C GLU A 150 -8.82 5.76 -3.56
N THR A 151 -8.68 7.08 -3.71
CA THR A 151 -9.59 8.07 -3.13
C THR A 151 -11.05 7.78 -3.47
N LEU A 152 -11.32 7.27 -4.68
CA LEU A 152 -12.69 6.93 -5.09
C LEU A 152 -13.29 5.79 -4.25
N ALA A 153 -12.56 4.71 -4.03
CA ALA A 153 -12.99 3.59 -3.20
C ALA A 153 -13.14 4.02 -1.74
N ILE A 154 -12.16 4.76 -1.21
CA ILE A 154 -12.18 5.30 0.15
C ILE A 154 -13.43 6.16 0.36
N TYR A 155 -13.71 7.10 -0.53
CA TYR A 155 -14.84 8.02 -0.38
C TYR A 155 -16.19 7.33 -0.50
N ARG A 156 -16.32 6.30 -1.32
CA ARG A 156 -17.52 5.46 -1.37
C ARG A 156 -17.75 4.71 -0.07
N LEU A 157 -16.73 4.13 0.53
CA LEU A 157 -16.81 3.47 1.84
C LEU A 157 -17.19 4.46 2.94
N LEU A 158 -16.55 5.63 2.98
CA LEU A 158 -16.87 6.69 3.94
C LEU A 158 -18.32 7.18 3.78
N SER A 159 -18.82 7.32 2.54
CA SER A 159 -20.19 7.70 2.24
C SER A 159 -21.21 6.65 2.71
N ALA A 160 -20.81 5.38 2.77
CA ALA A 160 -21.60 4.30 3.36
C ALA A 160 -21.50 4.27 4.89
N GLY A 161 -20.76 5.17 5.53
CA GLY A 161 -20.57 5.24 6.98
C GLY A 161 -19.56 4.24 7.53
N VAL A 162 -18.71 3.67 6.68
CA VAL A 162 -17.64 2.73 7.03
C VAL A 162 -16.35 3.50 7.32
N ALA A 163 -15.74 3.27 8.48
CA ALA A 163 -14.42 3.81 8.76
C ALA A 163 -13.35 3.09 7.91
N VAL A 164 -12.32 3.80 7.51
CA VAL A 164 -11.26 3.24 6.66
C VAL A 164 -9.89 3.45 7.30
N VAL A 165 -9.07 2.41 7.33
CA VAL A 165 -7.63 2.54 7.59
C VAL A 165 -6.87 2.14 6.33
N VAL A 166 -5.96 2.99 5.87
CA VAL A 166 -5.08 2.74 4.72
C VAL A 166 -3.69 2.47 5.24
N THR A 167 -3.03 1.43 4.74
CA THR A 167 -1.61 1.18 5.01
C THR A 167 -0.74 1.69 3.87
N ASP A 168 0.44 2.22 4.19
CA ASP A 168 1.45 2.57 3.20
C ASP A 168 2.36 1.39 2.86
N TYR A 169 2.25 0.26 3.58
CA TYR A 169 3.12 -0.90 3.51
C TYR A 169 4.53 -0.69 4.10
N VAL A 170 5.27 -1.78 4.22
CA VAL A 170 6.65 -1.76 4.72
C VAL A 170 7.54 -1.01 3.72
N GLY A 171 8.24 0.01 4.23
CA GLY A 171 9.22 0.78 3.48
C GLY A 171 8.65 1.79 2.47
N LEU A 172 7.33 1.99 2.41
CA LEU A 172 6.73 3.06 1.61
C LEU A 172 6.33 4.21 2.55
N GLY A 173 6.84 5.41 2.24
CA GLY A 173 6.67 6.58 3.10
C GLY A 173 7.68 6.65 4.24
N THR A 174 8.00 5.55 4.93
CA THR A 174 9.05 5.52 5.95
C THR A 174 10.43 5.64 5.31
N THR A 175 11.18 6.68 5.70
CA THR A 175 12.41 7.11 5.00
C THR A 175 13.66 6.30 5.33
N ASP A 176 13.52 5.21 6.09
CA ASP A 176 14.63 4.36 6.58
C ASP A 176 14.94 3.15 5.68
N ARG A 177 14.04 2.79 4.78
CA ARG A 177 14.17 1.60 3.91
C ARG A 177 13.34 1.72 2.64
N LEU A 178 13.66 0.89 1.63
CA LEU A 178 12.86 0.82 0.41
C LEU A 178 11.58 0.02 0.63
N HIS A 179 10.54 0.36 -0.13
CA HIS A 179 9.29 -0.41 -0.19
C HIS A 179 9.55 -1.84 -0.68
N THR A 180 9.11 -2.83 0.11
CA THR A 180 9.20 -4.26 -0.19
C THR A 180 8.05 -4.70 -1.10
N TYR A 181 7.95 -4.06 -2.25
CA TYR A 181 6.86 -4.20 -3.21
C TYR A 181 6.47 -5.65 -3.48
N VAL A 182 5.20 -5.97 -3.34
CA VAL A 182 4.54 -7.29 -3.49
C VAL A 182 5.10 -8.43 -2.62
N ASN A 183 5.91 -8.11 -1.59
CA ASN A 183 6.29 -9.12 -0.61
C ASN A 183 5.06 -9.56 0.19
N ARG A 184 4.70 -10.85 0.08
CA ARG A 184 3.47 -11.41 0.64
C ARG A 184 3.35 -11.20 2.15
N LEU A 185 4.42 -11.47 2.90
CA LEU A 185 4.39 -11.35 4.36
C LEU A 185 4.35 -9.89 4.80
N ASP A 186 5.21 -9.05 4.24
CA ASP A 186 5.30 -7.65 4.61
C ASP A 186 3.98 -6.91 4.40
N GLN A 187 3.36 -7.08 3.22
CA GLN A 187 2.11 -6.39 2.91
C GLN A 187 0.91 -6.96 3.71
N GLY A 188 0.89 -8.27 3.97
CA GLY A 188 -0.16 -8.90 4.76
C GLY A 188 -0.09 -8.52 6.24
N HIS A 189 1.12 -8.51 6.82
CA HIS A 189 1.36 -8.07 8.20
C HIS A 189 1.02 -6.60 8.38
N ALA A 190 1.52 -5.73 7.49
CA ALA A 190 1.25 -4.29 7.55
C ALA A 190 -0.25 -3.98 7.52
N LEU A 191 -1.04 -4.68 6.70
CA LEU A 191 -2.48 -4.49 6.60
C LEU A 191 -3.21 -4.94 7.88
N LEU A 192 -2.85 -6.08 8.45
CA LEU A 192 -3.43 -6.57 9.70
C LEU A 192 -3.06 -5.69 10.91
N ASP A 193 -1.83 -5.20 10.95
CA ASP A 193 -1.37 -4.30 12.00
C ASP A 193 -1.98 -2.89 11.87
N ALA A 194 -2.33 -2.44 10.66
CA ALA A 194 -3.11 -1.22 10.48
C ALA A 194 -4.50 -1.31 11.14
N VAL A 195 -5.14 -2.49 11.09
CA VAL A 195 -6.40 -2.73 11.83
C VAL A 195 -6.19 -2.57 13.33
N ARG A 196 -5.15 -3.20 13.89
CA ARG A 196 -4.81 -3.10 15.32
C ARG A 196 -4.51 -1.66 15.74
N ALA A 197 -3.78 -0.92 14.90
CA ALA A 197 -3.44 0.48 15.14
C ALA A 197 -4.68 1.37 15.12
N ALA A 198 -5.61 1.16 14.18
CA ALA A 198 -6.85 1.93 14.09
C ALA A 198 -7.69 1.82 15.38
N HIS A 199 -7.75 0.64 16.00
CA HIS A 199 -8.48 0.43 17.26
C HIS A 199 -7.83 1.12 18.49
N GLN A 200 -6.60 1.61 18.38
CA GLN A 200 -5.91 2.32 19.46
C GLN A 200 -6.02 3.85 19.34
N LEU A 201 -6.58 4.35 18.22
CA LEU A 201 -6.65 5.80 18.00
C LEU A 201 -7.69 6.46 18.88
N PRO A 202 -7.31 7.53 19.62
CA PRO A 202 -8.26 8.29 20.40
C PRO A 202 -9.30 8.96 19.51
N GLY A 203 -10.58 8.84 19.89
CA GLY A 203 -11.69 9.44 19.16
C GLY A 203 -12.16 8.68 17.92
N ALA A 204 -11.56 7.53 17.57
CA ALA A 204 -12.12 6.63 16.57
C ALA A 204 -13.49 6.11 17.03
N SER A 205 -14.48 6.10 16.12
CA SER A 205 -15.83 5.62 16.43
C SER A 205 -15.97 4.09 16.32
N ILE A 206 -14.92 3.40 15.89
CA ILE A 206 -14.88 1.93 15.89
C ILE A 206 -14.67 1.40 17.32
N THR A 207 -15.18 0.21 17.58
CA THR A 207 -15.12 -0.47 18.90
C THR A 207 -14.50 -1.85 18.73
N PRO A 208 -14.11 -2.55 19.81
CA PRO A 208 -13.61 -3.93 19.73
C PRO A 208 -14.60 -4.91 19.05
N ASP A 209 -15.88 -4.59 19.04
CA ASP A 209 -16.93 -5.37 18.38
C ASP A 209 -17.20 -4.94 16.92
N SER A 210 -16.47 -3.95 16.42
CA SER A 210 -16.57 -3.49 15.04
C SER A 210 -16.17 -4.59 14.07
N ARG A 211 -17.03 -4.86 13.09
CA ARG A 211 -16.72 -5.80 12.01
C ARG A 211 -15.64 -5.22 11.12
N THR A 212 -14.67 -6.05 10.74
CA THR A 212 -13.54 -5.62 9.91
C THR A 212 -13.56 -6.32 8.56
N GLY A 213 -13.37 -5.53 7.50
CA GLY A 213 -13.15 -6.02 6.13
C GLY A 213 -11.75 -5.67 5.63
N LEU A 214 -11.22 -6.50 4.73
CA LEU A 214 -10.02 -6.19 3.95
C LEU A 214 -10.44 -5.88 2.52
N TYR A 215 -9.84 -4.84 1.93
CA TYR A 215 -10.20 -4.40 0.58
C TYR A 215 -8.95 -3.98 -0.20
N GLY A 216 -8.79 -4.49 -1.41
CA GLY A 216 -7.71 -4.06 -2.29
C GLY A 216 -7.80 -4.63 -3.69
N TYR A 217 -7.15 -3.95 -4.64
CA TYR A 217 -7.05 -4.33 -6.04
C TYR A 217 -5.58 -4.38 -6.48
N SER A 218 -5.21 -5.24 -7.41
CA SER A 218 -3.84 -5.37 -7.92
C SER A 218 -2.86 -5.72 -6.78
N GLN A 219 -1.79 -4.94 -6.54
CA GLN A 219 -0.94 -5.08 -5.35
C GLN A 219 -1.79 -5.17 -4.08
N GLY A 220 -2.80 -4.29 -3.94
CA GLY A 220 -3.73 -4.30 -2.82
C GLY A 220 -4.58 -5.57 -2.74
N GLY A 221 -4.95 -6.13 -3.88
CA GLY A 221 -5.62 -7.43 -3.97
C GLY A 221 -4.74 -8.55 -3.42
N GLY A 222 -3.46 -8.57 -3.78
CA GLY A 222 -2.46 -9.47 -3.23
C GLY A 222 -2.24 -9.28 -1.73
N ALA A 223 -2.20 -8.02 -1.27
CA ALA A 223 -2.06 -7.70 0.15
C ALA A 223 -3.27 -8.19 0.97
N SER A 224 -4.50 -7.93 0.49
CA SER A 224 -5.74 -8.39 1.13
C SER A 224 -5.85 -9.91 1.14
N ALA A 225 -5.50 -10.58 0.04
CA ALA A 225 -5.45 -12.03 -0.08
C ALA A 225 -4.43 -12.65 0.89
N SER A 226 -3.22 -12.05 0.96
CA SER A 226 -2.16 -12.48 1.90
C SER A 226 -2.59 -12.29 3.35
N ALA A 227 -3.17 -11.14 3.69
CA ALA A 227 -3.64 -10.86 5.03
C ALA A 227 -4.73 -11.85 5.47
N ALA A 228 -5.66 -12.20 4.58
CA ALA A 228 -6.70 -13.19 4.86
C ALA A 228 -6.13 -14.58 5.14
N GLU A 229 -5.06 -14.99 4.43
CA GLU A 229 -4.36 -16.25 4.68
C GLU A 229 -3.54 -16.25 5.98
N LEU A 230 -2.92 -15.11 6.30
CA LEU A 230 -2.02 -14.98 7.44
C LEU A 230 -2.75 -14.69 8.76
N GLN A 231 -4.00 -14.23 8.70
CA GLN A 231 -4.75 -13.71 9.85
C GLN A 231 -4.78 -14.69 11.03
N SER A 232 -5.10 -15.96 10.79
CA SER A 232 -5.27 -16.94 11.88
C SER A 232 -3.97 -17.20 12.66
N ALA A 233 -2.82 -17.10 12.01
CA ALA A 233 -1.52 -17.34 12.64
C ALA A 233 -0.88 -16.05 13.16
N TYR A 234 -1.00 -14.94 12.42
CA TYR A 234 -0.32 -13.68 12.74
C TYR A 234 -1.18 -12.72 13.59
N ALA A 235 -2.48 -12.65 13.31
CA ALA A 235 -3.40 -11.71 13.92
C ALA A 235 -4.73 -12.36 14.34
N PRO A 236 -4.72 -13.39 15.21
CA PRO A 236 -5.95 -14.10 15.62
C PRO A 236 -6.96 -13.22 16.36
N ASP A 237 -6.52 -12.08 16.87
CA ASP A 237 -7.33 -11.03 17.48
C ASP A 237 -8.13 -10.19 16.47
N VAL A 238 -7.71 -10.12 15.20
CA VAL A 238 -8.40 -9.40 14.14
C VAL A 238 -9.48 -10.29 13.52
N LYS A 239 -10.74 -10.00 13.80
CA LYS A 239 -11.89 -10.78 13.31
C LYS A 239 -12.35 -10.27 11.95
N LEU A 240 -12.07 -11.03 10.88
CA LEU A 240 -12.44 -10.66 9.52
C LEU A 240 -13.91 -11.06 9.21
N SER A 241 -14.68 -10.11 8.72
CA SER A 241 -16.05 -10.31 8.23
C SER A 241 -16.11 -10.57 6.73
N GLY A 242 -15.09 -10.14 5.99
CA GLY A 242 -14.95 -10.39 4.56
C GLY A 242 -13.66 -9.80 3.99
N THR A 243 -13.21 -10.35 2.88
CA THR A 243 -12.05 -9.88 2.13
C THR A 243 -12.40 -9.70 0.67
N TYR A 244 -12.18 -8.52 0.12
CA TYR A 244 -12.18 -8.28 -1.32
C TYR A 244 -10.75 -8.29 -1.82
N ALA A 245 -10.47 -9.20 -2.76
CA ALA A 245 -9.18 -9.34 -3.44
C ALA A 245 -9.39 -9.21 -4.96
N GLY A 246 -9.26 -8.00 -5.48
CA GLY A 246 -9.39 -7.72 -6.90
C GLY A 246 -8.07 -7.93 -7.63
N ALA A 247 -8.04 -8.66 -8.73
CA ALA A 247 -6.88 -8.96 -9.58
C ALA A 247 -5.58 -9.22 -8.77
N PRO A 248 -5.59 -10.14 -7.76
CA PRO A 248 -4.43 -10.34 -6.88
C PRO A 248 -3.26 -10.99 -7.63
N PRO A 249 -2.02 -10.48 -7.53
CA PRO A 249 -0.83 -11.15 -8.05
C PRO A 249 -0.44 -12.34 -7.16
N ALA A 250 -1.20 -13.44 -7.28
CA ALA A 250 -1.03 -14.64 -6.45
C ALA A 250 0.17 -15.50 -6.86
N ASP A 251 0.58 -15.38 -8.12
CA ASP A 251 1.75 -16.04 -8.72
C ASP A 251 2.65 -14.97 -9.34
N LEU A 252 3.75 -14.66 -8.64
CA LEU A 252 4.66 -13.60 -9.09
C LEU A 252 5.39 -13.97 -10.38
N THR A 253 5.62 -15.25 -10.65
CA THR A 253 6.23 -15.69 -11.92
C THR A 253 5.30 -15.40 -13.10
N ALA A 254 4.01 -15.68 -12.96
CA ALA A 254 3.02 -15.36 -13.99
C ALA A 254 2.84 -13.83 -14.13
N THR A 255 2.75 -13.11 -13.02
CA THR A 255 2.61 -11.65 -12.99
C THR A 255 3.80 -10.96 -13.64
N MET A 256 5.03 -11.41 -13.36
CA MET A 256 6.25 -10.87 -13.99
C MET A 256 6.21 -10.98 -15.51
N LYS A 257 5.73 -12.10 -16.05
CA LYS A 257 5.56 -12.28 -17.52
C LYS A 257 4.49 -11.34 -18.09
N GLY A 258 3.42 -11.06 -17.32
CA GLY A 258 2.40 -10.08 -17.66
C GLY A 258 2.98 -8.67 -17.74
N ILE A 259 3.78 -8.27 -16.76
CA ILE A 259 4.35 -6.94 -16.62
C ILE A 259 5.49 -6.69 -17.63
N ASP A 260 6.31 -7.69 -17.94
CA ASP A 260 7.49 -7.53 -18.83
C ASP A 260 7.09 -7.02 -20.21
N GLY A 261 7.61 -5.85 -20.58
CA GLY A 261 7.29 -5.16 -21.81
C GLY A 261 5.90 -4.51 -21.86
N SER A 262 5.23 -4.35 -20.71
CA SER A 262 3.97 -3.60 -20.58
C SER A 262 4.18 -2.13 -20.24
N ALA A 263 3.10 -1.36 -20.20
CA ALA A 263 3.12 0.01 -19.68
C ALA A 263 3.62 0.07 -18.23
N LEU A 264 3.44 -1.00 -17.43
CA LEU A 264 3.86 -1.09 -16.03
C LEU A 264 5.23 -1.78 -15.85
N ALA A 265 6.06 -1.87 -16.89
CA ALA A 265 7.35 -2.60 -16.85
C ALA A 265 8.29 -2.12 -15.70
N GLY A 266 8.19 -0.85 -15.28
CA GLY A 266 8.96 -0.32 -14.15
C GLY A 266 8.69 -1.04 -12.81
N ALA A 267 7.53 -1.67 -12.64
CA ALA A 267 7.22 -2.43 -11.43
C ALA A 267 8.12 -3.66 -11.22
N LEU A 268 8.75 -4.17 -12.28
CA LEU A 268 9.79 -5.21 -12.16
C LEU A 268 10.99 -4.71 -11.36
N ALA A 269 11.41 -3.45 -11.58
CA ALA A 269 12.53 -2.87 -10.84
C ALA A 269 12.19 -2.72 -9.34
N TRP A 270 10.97 -2.34 -9.00
CA TRP A 270 10.50 -2.26 -7.61
C TRP A 270 10.51 -3.62 -6.92
N SER A 271 10.05 -4.67 -7.63
CA SER A 271 10.09 -6.03 -7.12
C SER A 271 11.53 -6.49 -6.86
N ILE A 272 12.43 -6.27 -7.82
CA ILE A 272 13.85 -6.61 -7.69
C ILE A 272 14.47 -5.91 -6.47
N ASN A 273 14.28 -4.59 -6.35
CA ASN A 273 14.79 -3.79 -5.24
C ASN A 273 14.26 -4.30 -3.89
N GLY A 274 12.95 -4.51 -3.79
CA GLY A 274 12.30 -4.96 -2.56
C GLY A 274 12.76 -6.35 -2.11
N PHE A 275 12.84 -7.31 -3.05
CA PHE A 275 13.30 -8.66 -2.73
C PHE A 275 14.79 -8.72 -2.45
N ALA A 276 15.64 -8.00 -3.19
CA ALA A 276 17.08 -7.94 -2.93
C ALA A 276 17.40 -7.29 -1.56
N GLN A 277 16.56 -6.36 -1.09
CA GLN A 277 16.69 -5.81 0.25
C GLN A 277 16.30 -6.83 1.33
N ALA A 278 15.25 -7.61 1.10
CA ALA A 278 14.68 -8.53 2.08
C ALA A 278 15.39 -9.90 2.17
N ASP A 279 16.06 -10.34 1.09
CA ASP A 279 16.64 -11.69 0.95
C ASP A 279 18.06 -11.62 0.37
N ALA A 280 19.05 -12.10 1.14
CA ALA A 280 20.45 -12.07 0.73
C ALA A 280 20.74 -12.94 -0.49
N ASP A 281 20.12 -14.12 -0.60
CA ASP A 281 20.28 -15.01 -1.76
C ASP A 281 19.77 -14.33 -3.05
N LEU A 282 18.64 -13.57 -2.95
CA LEU A 282 18.15 -12.79 -4.09
C LEU A 282 19.03 -11.61 -4.44
N ARG A 283 19.62 -10.97 -3.45
CA ARG A 283 20.61 -9.90 -3.69
C ARG A 283 21.79 -10.42 -4.50
N ASP A 284 22.36 -11.55 -4.10
CA ASP A 284 23.50 -12.17 -4.82
C ASP A 284 23.12 -12.52 -6.27
N VAL A 285 21.90 -13.05 -6.49
CA VAL A 285 21.39 -13.34 -7.84
C VAL A 285 21.25 -12.06 -8.67
N VAL A 286 20.72 -10.99 -8.08
CA VAL A 286 20.59 -9.68 -8.75
C VAL A 286 21.96 -9.13 -9.12
N GLU A 287 22.92 -9.11 -8.20
CA GLU A 287 24.28 -8.61 -8.42
C GLU A 287 24.99 -9.38 -9.54
N ALA A 288 24.82 -10.69 -9.60
CA ALA A 288 25.43 -11.55 -10.62
C ALA A 288 24.82 -11.38 -12.02
N ASN A 289 23.53 -11.06 -12.11
CA ASN A 289 22.79 -11.14 -13.38
C ASN A 289 22.37 -9.78 -13.94
N VAL A 290 22.44 -8.67 -13.18
CA VAL A 290 22.05 -7.34 -13.63
C VAL A 290 23.24 -6.60 -14.24
N ASN A 291 23.07 -6.05 -15.45
CA ASN A 291 24.07 -5.23 -16.13
C ASN A 291 24.02 -3.76 -15.68
N ASP A 292 24.91 -2.89 -16.23
CA ASP A 292 24.97 -1.47 -15.85
C ASP A 292 23.67 -0.72 -16.13
N ALA A 293 23.01 -0.99 -17.26
CA ALA A 293 21.72 -0.40 -17.58
C ALA A 293 20.62 -0.82 -16.57
N GLY A 294 20.64 -2.08 -16.16
CA GLY A 294 19.76 -2.60 -15.12
C GLY A 294 20.04 -1.95 -13.77
N ARG A 295 21.29 -1.81 -13.35
CA ARG A 295 21.66 -1.11 -12.10
C ARG A 295 21.20 0.34 -12.10
N ALA A 296 21.35 1.05 -13.21
CA ALA A 296 20.84 2.41 -13.36
C ALA A 296 19.31 2.46 -13.27
N ALA A 297 18.61 1.52 -13.94
CA ALA A 297 17.15 1.42 -13.88
C ALA A 297 16.63 1.11 -12.47
N LEU A 298 17.25 0.17 -11.74
CA LEU A 298 16.89 -0.15 -10.35
C LEU A 298 17.05 1.06 -9.43
N LYS A 299 18.17 1.78 -9.57
CA LYS A 299 18.44 3.00 -8.79
C LYS A 299 17.42 4.10 -9.09
N ASP A 300 17.09 4.35 -10.35
CA ASP A 300 16.12 5.40 -10.72
C ASP A 300 14.71 5.03 -10.27
N ALA A 301 14.28 3.80 -10.52
CA ALA A 301 12.97 3.29 -10.11
C ALA A 301 12.75 3.36 -8.60
N SER A 302 13.79 3.23 -7.77
CA SER A 302 13.67 3.21 -6.30
C SER A 302 13.02 4.47 -5.71
N THR A 303 13.00 5.57 -6.46
CA THR A 303 12.38 6.84 -6.06
C THR A 303 11.15 7.22 -6.91
N MET A 304 10.75 6.38 -7.86
CA MET A 304 9.64 6.68 -8.78
C MET A 304 8.27 6.35 -8.18
N CYS A 305 7.30 7.20 -8.50
CA CYS A 305 5.87 6.85 -8.42
C CYS A 305 5.42 6.13 -9.70
N VAL A 306 4.21 5.58 -9.68
CA VAL A 306 3.69 4.76 -10.80
C VAL A 306 3.63 5.53 -12.11
N GLY A 307 3.24 6.83 -12.07
CA GLY A 307 3.23 7.68 -13.25
C GLY A 307 4.62 7.87 -13.84
N ASP A 308 5.62 8.13 -12.99
CA ASP A 308 7.03 8.29 -13.41
C ASP A 308 7.54 7.03 -14.10
N ALA A 309 7.23 5.86 -13.53
CA ALA A 309 7.70 4.59 -14.06
C ALA A 309 6.99 4.22 -15.39
N ILE A 310 5.72 4.58 -15.56
CA ILE A 310 5.03 4.43 -16.85
C ILE A 310 5.71 5.28 -17.93
N PHE A 311 6.05 6.53 -17.63
CA PHE A 311 6.74 7.40 -18.59
C PHE A 311 8.21 7.00 -18.81
N GLY A 312 8.93 6.58 -17.75
CA GLY A 312 10.34 6.26 -17.82
C GLY A 312 10.66 4.85 -18.33
N PHE A 313 9.85 3.86 -17.98
CA PHE A 313 10.12 2.45 -18.25
C PHE A 313 9.00 1.72 -19.02
N GLY A 314 7.90 2.40 -19.33
CA GLY A 314 6.79 1.79 -20.08
C GLY A 314 7.29 1.08 -21.35
N PHE A 315 6.79 -0.14 -21.58
CA PHE A 315 7.13 -1.02 -22.69
C PHE A 315 8.60 -1.50 -22.75
N THR A 316 9.40 -1.24 -21.72
CA THR A 316 10.75 -1.76 -21.60
C THR A 316 10.70 -3.27 -21.31
N LYS A 317 11.51 -4.05 -22.02
CA LYS A 317 11.72 -5.47 -21.73
C LYS A 317 12.87 -5.65 -20.76
N SER A 318 12.67 -6.48 -19.75
CA SER A 318 13.65 -6.76 -18.69
C SER A 318 14.95 -7.39 -19.23
N SER A 319 14.93 -7.98 -20.43
CA SER A 319 16.13 -8.47 -21.12
C SER A 319 17.21 -7.39 -21.37
N LYS A 320 16.81 -6.10 -21.38
CA LYS A 320 17.77 -4.98 -21.46
C LYS A 320 18.58 -4.77 -20.17
N TRP A 321 18.08 -5.29 -19.05
CA TRP A 321 18.66 -5.09 -17.72
C TRP A 321 19.55 -6.24 -17.26
N THR A 322 19.56 -7.36 -18.01
CA THR A 322 20.32 -8.56 -17.65
C THR A 322 21.62 -8.68 -18.44
N THR A 323 22.66 -9.23 -17.83
CA THR A 323 23.96 -9.49 -18.47
C THR A 323 23.87 -10.51 -19.60
N SER A 324 22.95 -11.47 -19.48
CA SER A 324 22.72 -12.52 -20.47
C SER A 324 21.86 -12.08 -21.66
N GLY A 325 21.18 -10.91 -21.58
CA GLY A 325 20.17 -10.50 -22.57
C GLY A 325 18.89 -11.33 -22.55
N LYS A 326 18.73 -12.25 -21.59
CA LYS A 326 17.51 -13.02 -21.36
C LYS A 326 16.52 -12.21 -20.54
N SER A 327 15.22 -12.54 -20.61
CA SER A 327 14.22 -11.91 -19.74
C SER A 327 14.53 -12.20 -18.25
N LEU A 328 14.05 -11.32 -17.37
CA LEU A 328 14.16 -11.55 -15.92
C LEU A 328 13.51 -12.91 -15.52
N GLY A 329 12.39 -13.26 -16.16
CA GLY A 329 11.75 -14.56 -15.93
C GLY A 329 12.64 -15.75 -16.27
N ASP A 330 13.40 -15.68 -17.38
CA ASP A 330 14.33 -16.74 -17.77
C ASP A 330 15.54 -16.80 -16.83
N VAL A 331 16.02 -15.66 -16.36
CA VAL A 331 17.11 -15.59 -15.37
C VAL A 331 16.68 -16.24 -14.06
N ILE A 332 15.51 -15.89 -13.54
CA ILE A 332 14.97 -16.45 -12.29
C ILE A 332 14.73 -17.96 -12.42
N ALA A 333 14.16 -18.40 -13.54
CA ALA A 333 13.91 -19.83 -13.77
C ALA A 333 15.22 -20.65 -13.85
N ALA A 334 16.33 -20.03 -14.23
CA ALA A 334 17.67 -20.66 -14.25
C ALA A 334 18.37 -20.64 -12.88
N GLU A 335 17.87 -19.86 -11.91
CA GLU A 335 18.45 -19.66 -10.57
C GLU A 335 17.56 -20.30 -9.50
N PRO A 336 17.86 -21.53 -9.02
CA PRO A 336 16.97 -22.27 -8.10
C PRO A 336 16.65 -21.51 -6.81
N LYS A 337 17.59 -20.71 -6.28
CA LYS A 337 17.36 -19.89 -5.08
C LYS A 337 16.34 -18.79 -5.34
N ALA A 338 16.41 -18.12 -6.50
CA ALA A 338 15.47 -17.08 -6.88
C ALA A 338 14.06 -17.65 -7.13
N GLN A 339 13.99 -18.79 -7.82
CA GLN A 339 12.70 -19.48 -8.03
C GLN A 339 12.07 -19.90 -6.69
N ALA A 340 12.85 -20.50 -5.79
CA ALA A 340 12.37 -20.87 -4.46
C ALA A 340 11.91 -19.65 -3.64
N ALA A 341 12.55 -18.49 -3.78
CA ALA A 341 12.12 -17.26 -3.13
C ALA A 341 10.77 -16.76 -3.67
N LEU A 342 10.56 -16.81 -5.00
CA LEU A 342 9.25 -16.48 -5.59
C LEU A 342 8.16 -17.48 -5.20
N ASP A 343 8.50 -18.77 -5.12
CA ASP A 343 7.55 -19.81 -4.70
C ASP A 343 7.07 -19.58 -3.26
N ARG A 344 7.92 -19.06 -2.38
CA ARG A 344 7.52 -18.65 -1.01
C ARG A 344 6.54 -17.47 -1.00
N GLN A 345 6.49 -16.68 -2.06
CA GLN A 345 5.55 -15.56 -2.20
C GLN A 345 4.17 -16.00 -2.72
N ARG A 346 4.00 -17.27 -3.08
CA ARG A 346 2.75 -17.79 -3.63
C ARG A 346 1.59 -17.61 -2.64
N ILE A 347 0.51 -16.96 -3.10
CA ILE A 347 -0.79 -16.91 -2.42
C ILE A 347 -1.63 -18.09 -2.89
N GLY A 348 -2.47 -18.67 -2.05
CA GLY A 348 -3.24 -19.89 -2.32
C GLY A 348 -2.71 -21.12 -1.57
N THR A 349 -1.62 -20.96 -0.82
CA THR A 349 -1.01 -22.04 -0.04
C THR A 349 -1.72 -22.31 1.28
N LEU A 350 -2.38 -21.30 1.85
CA LEU A 350 -3.15 -21.38 3.09
C LEU A 350 -4.65 -21.19 2.81
N LYS A 351 -5.50 -21.55 3.78
CA LYS A 351 -6.93 -21.24 3.73
C LYS A 351 -7.15 -19.83 4.25
N PRO A 352 -7.80 -18.93 3.50
CA PRO A 352 -8.13 -17.59 4.00
C PRO A 352 -9.17 -17.66 5.13
N THR A 353 -9.10 -16.72 6.04
CA THR A 353 -10.08 -16.57 7.13
C THR A 353 -11.26 -15.72 6.66
N GLY A 354 -12.47 -16.19 6.96
CA GLY A 354 -13.71 -15.53 6.56
C GLY A 354 -14.03 -15.67 5.07
N PRO A 355 -15.16 -15.10 4.63
CA PRO A 355 -15.55 -15.12 3.22
C PRO A 355 -14.68 -14.20 2.38
N VAL A 356 -14.37 -14.64 1.16
CA VAL A 356 -13.56 -13.88 0.20
C VAL A 356 -14.33 -13.68 -1.10
N ARG A 357 -14.38 -12.43 -1.61
CA ARG A 357 -14.72 -12.14 -3.00
C ARG A 357 -13.43 -11.91 -3.77
N LEU A 358 -13.21 -12.74 -4.79
CA LEU A 358 -12.08 -12.65 -5.71
C LEU A 358 -12.60 -12.25 -7.08
N ALA A 359 -12.27 -11.06 -7.56
CA ALA A 359 -12.68 -10.55 -8.85
C ALA A 359 -11.47 -10.32 -9.76
N THR A 360 -11.57 -10.63 -11.05
CA THR A 360 -10.48 -10.45 -12.01
C THR A 360 -11.01 -10.27 -13.43
N GLY A 361 -10.40 -9.38 -14.21
CA GLY A 361 -10.70 -9.21 -15.63
C GLY A 361 -10.22 -10.43 -16.44
N VAL A 362 -11.09 -11.01 -17.28
CA VAL A 362 -10.72 -12.15 -18.13
C VAL A 362 -9.61 -11.79 -19.13
N GLN A 363 -9.55 -10.53 -19.54
CA GLN A 363 -8.54 -10.01 -20.47
C GLN A 363 -7.34 -9.35 -19.77
N ASP A 364 -7.23 -9.49 -18.44
CA ASP A 364 -6.12 -8.88 -17.69
C ASP A 364 -4.78 -9.46 -18.13
N ASP A 365 -3.97 -8.61 -18.73
CA ASP A 365 -2.67 -8.92 -19.33
C ASP A 365 -1.48 -8.43 -18.51
N ILE A 366 -1.74 -7.74 -17.38
CA ILE A 366 -0.75 -7.26 -16.41
C ILE A 366 -0.63 -8.23 -15.25
N VAL A 367 -1.78 -8.56 -14.61
CA VAL A 367 -1.91 -9.61 -13.61
C VAL A 367 -2.76 -10.72 -14.22
N PRO A 368 -2.15 -11.70 -14.89
CA PRO A 368 -2.88 -12.63 -15.75
C PRO A 368 -4.05 -13.31 -15.05
N HIS A 369 -5.22 -13.26 -15.67
CA HIS A 369 -6.46 -13.83 -15.15
C HIS A 369 -6.29 -15.28 -14.67
N THR A 370 -5.56 -16.10 -15.41
CA THR A 370 -5.39 -17.53 -15.14
C THR A 370 -4.82 -17.82 -13.74
N GLN A 371 -3.90 -17.01 -13.24
CA GLN A 371 -3.31 -17.20 -11.93
C GLN A 371 -4.28 -16.79 -10.79
N ALA A 372 -5.12 -15.76 -11.01
CA ALA A 372 -6.16 -15.37 -10.06
C ALA A 372 -7.28 -16.43 -10.01
N ARG A 373 -7.67 -16.98 -11.15
CA ARG A 373 -8.59 -18.12 -11.21
C ARG A 373 -8.02 -19.35 -10.48
N GLN A 374 -6.72 -19.64 -10.65
CA GLN A 374 -6.06 -20.73 -9.94
C GLN A 374 -6.09 -20.52 -8.42
N LEU A 375 -5.90 -19.28 -7.95
CA LEU A 375 -6.04 -18.92 -6.54
C LEU A 375 -7.45 -19.28 -6.00
N ALA A 376 -8.52 -18.93 -6.75
CA ALA A 376 -9.88 -19.30 -6.37
C ALA A 376 -10.06 -20.81 -6.27
N VAL A 377 -9.54 -21.56 -7.24
CA VAL A 377 -9.57 -23.04 -7.22
C VAL A 377 -8.83 -23.59 -6.00
N ASP A 378 -7.65 -23.08 -5.68
CA ASP A 378 -6.85 -23.53 -4.55
C ASP A 378 -7.54 -23.26 -3.20
N TRP A 379 -8.16 -22.11 -3.05
CA TRP A 379 -8.96 -21.78 -1.87
C TRP A 379 -10.25 -22.61 -1.75
N CYS A 380 -10.95 -22.82 -2.86
CA CYS A 380 -12.11 -23.71 -2.89
C CYS A 380 -11.76 -25.12 -2.45
N ARG A 381 -10.65 -25.68 -2.94
CA ARG A 381 -10.15 -27.00 -2.54
C ARG A 381 -9.81 -27.10 -1.04
N LYS A 382 -9.44 -25.98 -0.42
CA LYS A 382 -9.19 -25.89 1.03
C LYS A 382 -10.48 -25.65 1.84
N GLY A 383 -11.65 -25.64 1.18
CA GLY A 383 -12.95 -25.41 1.82
C GLY A 383 -13.14 -23.98 2.31
N ALA A 384 -12.57 -22.99 1.62
CA ALA A 384 -12.83 -21.58 1.87
C ALA A 384 -14.21 -21.17 1.31
N ASP A 385 -14.80 -20.13 1.88
CA ASP A 385 -16.01 -19.47 1.36
C ASP A 385 -15.58 -18.44 0.33
N VAL A 386 -15.59 -18.83 -0.95
CA VAL A 386 -15.11 -18.00 -2.07
C VAL A 386 -16.28 -17.63 -2.98
N THR A 387 -16.46 -16.35 -3.22
CA THR A 387 -17.24 -15.79 -4.33
C THR A 387 -16.23 -15.37 -5.41
N TYR A 388 -16.09 -16.18 -6.44
CA TYR A 388 -15.26 -15.87 -7.60
C TYR A 388 -16.05 -15.13 -8.66
N ASP A 389 -15.48 -14.07 -9.21
CA ASP A 389 -16.12 -13.20 -10.19
C ASP A 389 -15.18 -12.90 -11.37
N ALA A 390 -15.48 -13.52 -12.51
CA ALA A 390 -14.73 -13.32 -13.75
C ALA A 390 -15.38 -12.17 -14.54
N ILE A 391 -14.71 -11.02 -14.58
CA ILE A 391 -15.21 -9.81 -15.25
C ILE A 391 -14.90 -9.93 -16.75
N VAL A 392 -15.94 -10.17 -17.54
CA VAL A 392 -15.82 -10.31 -19.00
C VAL A 392 -16.02 -8.95 -19.66
N LEU A 393 -14.94 -8.41 -20.18
CA LEU A 393 -14.92 -7.15 -20.95
C LEU A 393 -14.21 -7.36 -22.29
N PRO A 394 -14.48 -6.53 -23.31
CA PRO A 394 -13.70 -6.55 -24.55
C PRO A 394 -12.21 -6.32 -24.27
N ASN A 395 -11.34 -6.89 -25.10
CA ASN A 395 -9.91 -6.55 -25.07
C ASN A 395 -9.73 -5.09 -25.54
N LEU A 396 -9.11 -4.27 -24.68
CA LEU A 396 -8.87 -2.84 -24.91
C LEU A 396 -7.41 -2.54 -25.27
N GLY A 397 -6.68 -3.54 -25.74
CA GLY A 397 -5.28 -3.45 -26.16
C GLY A 397 -4.33 -4.15 -25.18
N ASP A 398 -3.38 -4.90 -25.78
CA ASP A 398 -2.45 -5.70 -25.00
C ASP A 398 -1.32 -4.85 -24.38
N LYS A 399 -0.95 -5.16 -23.16
CA LYS A 399 0.17 -4.52 -22.41
C LYS A 399 -0.01 -3.01 -22.15
N LEU A 400 -1.21 -2.46 -22.37
CA LEU A 400 -1.50 -1.03 -22.20
C LEU A 400 -1.98 -0.67 -20.78
N LEU A 401 -2.10 -1.64 -19.88
CA LEU A 401 -2.68 -1.47 -18.55
C LEU A 401 -4.23 -1.29 -18.54
N THR A 402 -4.86 -1.06 -19.68
CA THR A 402 -6.30 -0.80 -19.81
C THR A 402 -7.14 -2.00 -19.39
N ASN A 403 -6.76 -3.23 -19.80
CA ASN A 403 -7.46 -4.46 -19.45
C ASN A 403 -7.37 -4.77 -17.93
N HIS A 404 -6.38 -4.19 -17.23
CA HIS A 404 -6.21 -4.29 -15.79
C HIS A 404 -7.00 -3.20 -15.04
N LEU A 405 -6.99 -1.95 -15.53
CA LEU A 405 -7.61 -0.82 -14.82
C LEU A 405 -9.12 -0.72 -15.01
N VAL A 406 -9.65 -1.10 -16.19
CA VAL A 406 -11.10 -0.98 -16.43
C VAL A 406 -11.92 -1.89 -15.49
N PRO A 407 -11.52 -3.15 -15.23
CA PRO A 407 -12.17 -3.96 -14.19
C PRO A 407 -12.14 -3.34 -12.79
N LEU A 408 -11.06 -2.68 -12.38
CA LEU A 408 -10.99 -1.93 -11.11
C LEU A 408 -12.15 -0.92 -10.99
N ILE A 409 -12.43 -0.18 -12.06
CA ILE A 409 -13.44 0.87 -12.04
C ILE A 409 -14.85 0.28 -12.14
N THR A 410 -15.06 -0.68 -13.03
CA THR A 410 -16.40 -1.25 -13.31
C THR A 410 -16.89 -2.16 -12.19
N ASP A 411 -16.01 -2.88 -11.50
CA ASP A 411 -16.35 -3.78 -10.38
C ASP A 411 -16.45 -3.05 -9.04
N GLN A 412 -15.95 -1.84 -8.91
CA GLN A 412 -15.84 -1.15 -7.62
C GLN A 412 -17.19 -1.02 -6.89
N GLY A 413 -18.29 -0.80 -7.63
CA GLY A 413 -19.64 -0.71 -7.07
C GLY A 413 -20.07 -2.03 -6.42
N ASP A 414 -19.89 -3.13 -7.11
CA ASP A 414 -20.23 -4.48 -6.65
C ASP A 414 -19.33 -4.93 -5.51
N ALA A 415 -18.02 -4.62 -5.58
CA ALA A 415 -17.05 -4.89 -4.53
C ALA A 415 -17.43 -4.20 -3.21
N ILE A 416 -17.80 -2.91 -3.26
CA ILE A 416 -18.20 -2.14 -2.07
C ILE A 416 -19.56 -2.61 -1.55
N SER A 417 -20.51 -2.92 -2.43
CA SER A 417 -21.80 -3.49 -2.04
C SER A 417 -21.63 -4.83 -1.33
N TRP A 418 -20.83 -5.73 -1.90
CA TRP A 418 -20.51 -7.01 -1.28
C TRP A 418 -19.85 -6.80 0.09
N MET A 419 -18.87 -5.91 0.20
CA MET A 419 -18.18 -5.62 1.46
C MET A 419 -19.14 -5.08 2.52
N THR A 420 -19.99 -4.11 2.18
CA THR A 420 -20.97 -3.53 3.13
C THR A 420 -21.99 -4.56 3.59
N ASP A 421 -22.36 -5.52 2.76
CA ASP A 421 -23.20 -6.66 3.15
C ASP A 421 -22.51 -7.54 4.20
N ARG A 422 -21.21 -7.85 4.02
CA ARG A 422 -20.43 -8.60 5.04
C ARG A 422 -20.33 -7.84 6.33
N LEU A 423 -20.04 -6.55 6.25
CA LEU A 423 -19.96 -5.65 7.41
C LEU A 423 -21.32 -5.46 8.12
N SER A 424 -22.44 -5.63 7.41
CA SER A 424 -23.79 -5.67 7.99
C SER A 424 -24.15 -7.04 8.60
N GLY A 425 -23.29 -8.05 8.46
CA GLY A 425 -23.53 -9.41 8.96
C GLY A 425 -24.41 -10.27 8.09
N LYS A 426 -24.64 -9.88 6.83
CA LYS A 426 -25.35 -10.74 5.88
C LYS A 426 -24.46 -11.93 5.51
N GLY A 427 -25.04 -13.11 5.32
CA GLY A 427 -24.34 -14.30 4.87
C GLY A 427 -23.83 -14.19 3.44
N THR A 428 -22.88 -15.04 3.04
CA THR A 428 -22.43 -15.19 1.65
C THR A 428 -22.96 -16.49 1.04
N SER A 429 -22.83 -16.60 -0.26
CA SER A 429 -22.93 -17.88 -0.98
C SER A 429 -21.63 -18.09 -1.76
N SER A 430 -20.87 -19.13 -1.37
CA SER A 430 -19.73 -19.58 -2.17
C SER A 430 -20.20 -20.10 -3.51
N ASN A 431 -19.47 -19.76 -4.58
CA ASN A 431 -19.70 -20.33 -5.90
C ASN A 431 -18.59 -21.31 -6.33
N CYS A 432 -17.87 -21.88 -5.39
CA CYS A 432 -16.82 -22.88 -5.64
C CYS A 432 -17.28 -24.05 -6.52
N TRP A 433 -18.55 -24.44 -6.42
CA TRP A 433 -19.13 -25.51 -7.22
C TRP A 433 -19.25 -25.16 -8.73
N THR A 434 -19.25 -23.87 -9.07
CA THR A 434 -19.30 -23.42 -10.46
C THR A 434 -17.92 -23.22 -11.10
N MET A 435 -16.82 -23.35 -10.31
CA MET A 435 -15.46 -23.10 -10.81
C MET A 435 -15.08 -23.81 -12.09
N PRO A 436 -15.52 -25.08 -12.35
CA PRO A 436 -15.26 -25.74 -13.63
C PRO A 436 -15.90 -25.05 -14.83
N LEU A 437 -16.97 -24.25 -14.62
CA LEU A 437 -17.75 -23.57 -15.64
C LEU A 437 -17.36 -22.09 -15.78
N GLN A 438 -16.54 -21.57 -14.89
CA GLN A 438 -16.08 -20.18 -14.91
C GLN A 438 -14.88 -20.04 -15.87
N PRO A 439 -14.78 -18.92 -16.62
CA PRO A 439 -13.64 -18.64 -17.48
C PRO A 439 -12.33 -18.58 -16.71
#